data_ee8a24e8ea531b0d232ed42159d324db
#
_entry.id   ee8a24e8ea531b0d232ed42159d324db
#
_cell.length_a   1.000
_cell.length_b   1.000
_cell.length_c   1.000
_cell.angle_alpha   90.00
_cell.angle_beta   90.00
_cell.angle_gamma   90.00
#
_symmetry.space_group_name_H-M   'P 1'
#
loop_
_entity.id
_entity.type
_entity.pdbx_description
1 polymer ?
#
loop_
_entity_poly.entity_id
_entity_poly.type
_entity_poly.pdbx_seq_one_letter_code
_entity_poly.pdbx_strand_id
1 'polypeptide(L)'
;MKEQDGILLPLSVAEKGLRLLRELKLVDNARQFLRTDRAIHVPLLRELTENEDRLMKVQVGDFRSQHGFFGEVERKPRRLDAYLRGKIPDELISRLPRSFDSIGDIAVIELPESMEKFSAVIGRGIIETNPHIRLALRISSQVEGPFRTRKFEVMAGVGGTETFYREFSCRYHLDVSMVYFSPRLSRERMRIAQQVMPGELVVDMFAGVGPYSVLIAKLQPRSTVYSVDINPSAVKYLRENALANGVADRLIPMHGDVKELVGKDLCGLANRVIMNLPSEAVNYLPAASQILKDEGGLIHFYAFAERKESIDSVLSSFRLTVEAQNRRIKSVPFCKVIKEVAPNRVQVAIDALLGARAPR
;
A
#
# COMPACT_ATOMS: atom_id res chain seq x y z
N MET A 1 -26.24 32.35 -5.05
CA MET A 1 -25.38 33.33 -4.37
C MET A 1 -26.20 34.04 -3.33
N LYS A 2 -25.67 34.29 -2.14
CA LYS A 2 -26.34 34.99 -1.04
C LYS A 2 -25.53 36.24 -0.76
N GLU A 3 -26.20 37.39 -0.60
CA GLU A 3 -25.58 38.64 -0.16
C GLU A 3 -25.25 38.52 1.34
N GLN A 4 -24.03 38.82 1.70
CA GLN A 4 -23.58 38.84 3.11
C GLN A 4 -22.34 39.71 3.28
N ASP A 5 -21.98 39.92 4.54
CA ASP A 5 -20.81 40.70 4.91
C ASP A 5 -19.52 40.06 4.37
N GLY A 6 -18.60 40.91 3.96
CA GLY A 6 -17.30 40.46 3.48
C GLY A 6 -16.23 41.54 3.67
N ILE A 7 -14.99 41.11 3.51
CA ILE A 7 -13.81 42.01 3.52
C ILE A 7 -13.05 41.83 2.22
N LEU A 8 -12.80 42.97 1.57
CA LEU A 8 -11.91 43.06 0.42
C LEU A 8 -10.49 43.33 0.92
N LEU A 9 -9.59 42.37 0.71
CA LEU A 9 -8.18 42.45 1.05
C LEU A 9 -7.35 42.61 -0.21
N PRO A 10 -6.54 43.64 -0.37
CA PRO A 10 -5.51 43.72 -1.41
C PRO A 10 -4.58 42.49 -1.35
N LEU A 11 -4.11 41.97 -2.49
CA LEU A 11 -3.27 40.78 -2.54
C LEU A 11 -1.97 40.92 -1.73
N SER A 12 -1.45 42.15 -1.61
CA SER A 12 -0.25 42.47 -0.82
C SER A 12 -0.38 42.18 0.67
N VAL A 13 -1.61 42.24 1.21
CA VAL A 13 -1.90 42.01 2.63
C VAL A 13 -2.85 40.84 2.88
N ALA A 14 -3.27 40.15 1.83
CA ALA A 14 -4.31 39.12 1.88
C ALA A 14 -3.96 37.96 2.81
N GLU A 15 -2.71 37.47 2.80
CA GLU A 15 -2.28 36.37 3.67
C GLU A 15 -2.36 36.74 5.15
N LYS A 16 -1.88 37.94 5.48
CA LYS A 16 -1.89 38.46 6.85
C LYS A 16 -3.31 38.73 7.33
N GLY A 17 -4.15 39.33 6.47
CA GLY A 17 -5.56 39.57 6.75
C GLY A 17 -6.37 38.28 6.95
N LEU A 18 -6.20 37.31 6.07
CA LEU A 18 -6.85 36.00 6.19
C LEU A 18 -6.46 35.24 7.47
N ARG A 19 -5.18 35.30 7.86
CA ARG A 19 -4.72 34.71 9.10
C ARG A 19 -5.43 35.33 10.30
N LEU A 20 -5.45 36.67 10.40
CA LEU A 20 -6.10 37.37 11.50
C LEU A 20 -7.61 37.10 11.54
N LEU A 21 -8.30 37.15 10.38
CA LEU A 21 -9.74 36.84 10.31
C LEU A 21 -10.06 35.41 10.75
N ARG A 22 -9.17 34.45 10.47
CA ARG A 22 -9.32 33.07 10.94
C ARG A 22 -9.07 32.91 12.45
N GLU A 23 -8.10 33.62 13.00
CA GLU A 23 -7.85 33.68 14.46
C GLU A 23 -9.04 34.26 15.19
N LEU A 24 -9.68 35.31 14.62
CA LEU A 24 -10.91 35.91 15.13
C LEU A 24 -12.18 35.07 14.86
N LYS A 25 -12.06 33.95 14.13
CA LYS A 25 -13.17 33.05 13.75
C LYS A 25 -14.29 33.75 12.96
N LEU A 26 -13.94 34.71 12.14
CA LEU A 26 -14.89 35.52 11.38
C LEU A 26 -15.14 35.01 9.96
N VAL A 27 -14.25 34.22 9.40
CA VAL A 27 -14.34 33.72 8.02
C VAL A 27 -15.48 32.73 7.85
N ASP A 28 -16.40 32.98 6.93
CA ASP A 28 -17.42 32.02 6.51
C ASP A 28 -16.82 31.01 5.51
N ASN A 29 -16.35 29.88 6.04
CA ASN A 29 -15.77 28.79 5.22
C ASN A 29 -16.82 28.00 4.43
N ALA A 30 -18.11 28.30 4.56
CA ALA A 30 -19.17 27.72 3.75
C ALA A 30 -19.38 28.49 2.43
N ARG A 31 -18.73 29.62 2.24
CA ARG A 31 -18.83 30.48 1.07
C ARG A 31 -17.51 30.55 0.32
N GLN A 32 -17.62 30.74 -1.00
CA GLN A 32 -16.47 30.89 -1.89
C GLN A 32 -15.83 32.25 -1.74
N PHE A 33 -14.51 32.32 -1.65
CA PHE A 33 -13.77 33.56 -1.75
C PHE A 33 -13.77 34.02 -3.22
N LEU A 34 -14.01 35.32 -3.44
CA LEU A 34 -13.93 35.89 -4.78
C LEU A 34 -12.54 36.51 -4.96
N ARG A 35 -11.81 36.05 -5.95
CA ARG A 35 -10.46 36.55 -6.25
C ARG A 35 -10.48 37.36 -7.55
N THR A 36 -9.88 38.50 -7.50
CA THR A 36 -9.55 39.34 -8.65
C THR A 36 -8.04 39.46 -8.81
N ASP A 37 -7.57 40.14 -9.86
CA ASP A 37 -6.14 40.37 -10.09
C ASP A 37 -5.48 41.22 -9.00
N ARG A 38 -6.26 41.96 -8.20
CA ARG A 38 -5.77 42.93 -7.22
C ARG A 38 -6.17 42.65 -5.78
N ALA A 39 -7.20 41.82 -5.54
CA ALA A 39 -7.77 41.65 -4.22
C ALA A 39 -8.46 40.28 -4.05
N ILE A 40 -8.64 39.91 -2.79
CA ILE A 40 -9.51 38.78 -2.37
C ILE A 40 -10.69 39.35 -1.58
N HIS A 41 -11.91 39.01 -1.97
CA HIS A 41 -13.11 39.27 -1.20
C HIS A 41 -13.45 38.06 -0.36
N VAL A 42 -13.37 38.22 0.94
CA VAL A 42 -13.52 37.16 1.96
C VAL A 42 -14.89 37.28 2.59
N PRO A 43 -15.75 36.24 2.50
CA PRO A 43 -17.04 36.23 3.17
C PRO A 43 -16.88 36.12 4.69
N LEU A 44 -17.67 36.87 5.44
CA LEU A 44 -17.66 36.86 6.89
C LEU A 44 -18.95 36.23 7.45
N LEU A 45 -18.86 35.66 8.62
CA LEU A 45 -20.02 35.16 9.40
C LEU A 45 -20.89 36.28 9.97
N ARG A 46 -20.29 37.46 10.21
CA ARG A 46 -20.88 38.71 10.69
C ARG A 46 -19.99 39.89 10.39
N GLU A 47 -20.48 41.10 10.55
CA GLU A 47 -19.67 42.32 10.50
C GLU A 47 -18.58 42.35 11.59
N LEU A 48 -17.53 43.13 11.34
CA LEU A 48 -16.49 43.41 12.34
C LEU A 48 -17.04 44.31 13.45
N THR A 49 -16.68 43.98 14.67
CA THR A 49 -16.86 44.93 15.77
C THR A 49 -15.86 46.11 15.65
N GLU A 50 -16.10 47.22 16.33
CA GLU A 50 -15.17 48.37 16.31
C GLU A 50 -13.74 47.98 16.76
N ASN A 51 -13.61 47.09 17.72
CA ASN A 51 -12.32 46.59 18.19
C ASN A 51 -11.61 45.74 17.16
N GLU A 52 -12.34 44.84 16.48
CA GLU A 52 -11.81 44.00 15.40
C GLU A 52 -11.40 44.82 14.18
N ASP A 53 -12.19 45.85 13.83
CA ASP A 53 -11.87 46.80 12.75
C ASP A 53 -10.57 47.56 13.08
N ARG A 54 -10.44 48.10 14.32
CA ARG A 54 -9.18 48.73 14.79
C ARG A 54 -8.01 47.78 14.72
N LEU A 55 -8.19 46.54 15.16
CA LEU A 55 -7.14 45.48 15.14
C LEU A 55 -6.70 45.19 13.70
N MET A 56 -7.67 45.06 12.78
CA MET A 56 -7.40 44.83 11.37
C MET A 56 -6.64 46.04 10.76
N LYS A 57 -7.02 47.28 11.05
CA LYS A 57 -6.31 48.48 10.59
C LYS A 57 -4.88 48.55 11.07
N VAL A 58 -4.63 48.22 12.34
CA VAL A 58 -3.28 48.22 12.94
C VAL A 58 -2.40 47.11 12.39
N GLN A 59 -2.94 45.91 12.30
CA GLN A 59 -2.12 44.72 11.94
C GLN A 59 -2.05 44.51 10.43
N VAL A 60 -3.14 44.71 9.68
CA VAL A 60 -3.22 44.39 8.24
C VAL A 60 -3.00 45.62 7.38
N GLY A 61 -3.52 46.77 7.82
CA GLY A 61 -3.43 48.04 7.09
C GLY A 61 -4.64 48.24 6.18
N ASP A 62 -4.44 48.29 4.86
CA ASP A 62 -5.51 48.58 3.91
C ASP A 62 -6.46 47.41 3.68
N PHE A 63 -7.73 47.63 3.94
CA PHE A 63 -8.83 46.69 3.61
C PHE A 63 -10.15 47.48 3.52
N ARG A 64 -11.18 46.85 2.95
CA ARG A 64 -12.53 47.42 2.90
C ARG A 64 -13.58 46.43 3.33
N SER A 65 -14.42 46.79 4.30
CA SER A 65 -15.63 46.08 4.63
C SER A 65 -16.69 46.42 3.59
N GLN A 66 -17.27 45.40 2.96
CA GLN A 66 -18.35 45.58 1.99
C GLN A 66 -19.17 44.32 1.85
N HIS A 67 -20.45 44.44 1.54
CA HIS A 67 -21.27 43.30 1.18
C HIS A 67 -20.84 42.71 -0.16
N GLY A 68 -21.06 41.41 -0.32
CA GLY A 68 -20.79 40.71 -1.56
C GLY A 68 -21.71 39.52 -1.77
N PHE A 69 -21.83 39.07 -3.02
CA PHE A 69 -22.61 37.90 -3.38
C PHE A 69 -21.68 36.69 -3.45
N PHE A 70 -21.71 35.85 -2.41
CA PHE A 70 -20.83 34.69 -2.32
C PHE A 70 -21.57 33.41 -2.67
N GLY A 71 -20.97 32.58 -3.53
CA GLY A 71 -21.42 31.22 -3.82
C GLY A 71 -21.18 30.30 -2.64
N GLU A 72 -21.93 29.22 -2.58
CA GLU A 72 -21.62 28.13 -1.62
C GLU A 72 -20.37 27.38 -2.05
N VAL A 73 -19.54 27.01 -1.08
CA VAL A 73 -18.46 26.05 -1.32
C VAL A 73 -19.12 24.68 -1.47
N GLU A 74 -19.17 24.14 -2.68
CA GLU A 74 -19.49 22.73 -2.88
C GLU A 74 -18.43 21.90 -2.14
N ARG A 75 -18.76 21.46 -0.94
CA ARG A 75 -17.91 20.51 -0.20
C ARG A 75 -18.04 19.16 -0.88
N LYS A 76 -17.05 18.82 -1.70
CA LYS A 76 -16.98 17.45 -2.21
C LYS A 76 -17.04 16.48 -1.04
N PRO A 77 -17.86 15.45 -1.10
CA PRO A 77 -17.92 14.46 -0.04
C PRO A 77 -16.53 13.82 0.14
N ARG A 78 -16.04 13.78 1.38
CA ARG A 78 -14.74 13.18 1.72
C ARG A 78 -14.81 11.66 1.90
N ARG A 79 -16.00 11.09 1.90
CA ARG A 79 -16.26 9.67 2.14
C ARG A 79 -17.06 9.10 0.99
N LEU A 80 -16.70 7.87 0.58
CA LEU A 80 -17.35 7.17 -0.52
C LEU A 80 -18.84 6.94 -0.27
N ASP A 81 -19.22 6.54 0.93
CA ASP A 81 -20.64 6.35 1.30
C ASP A 81 -21.47 7.65 1.14
N ALA A 82 -20.90 8.78 1.55
CA ALA A 82 -21.54 10.09 1.38
C ALA A 82 -21.67 10.51 -0.10
N TYR A 83 -20.69 10.17 -0.93
CA TYR A 83 -20.76 10.41 -2.37
C TYR A 83 -21.83 9.57 -3.06
N LEU A 84 -22.04 8.33 -2.59
CA LEU A 84 -22.92 7.35 -3.22
C LEU A 84 -24.39 7.49 -2.82
N ARG A 85 -24.71 8.22 -1.74
CA ARG A 85 -26.10 8.49 -1.33
C ARG A 85 -26.90 9.11 -2.45
N GLY A 86 -28.10 8.56 -2.71
CA GLY A 86 -28.97 8.98 -3.81
C GLY A 86 -28.49 8.59 -5.22
N LYS A 87 -27.32 7.93 -5.37
CA LYS A 87 -26.81 7.44 -6.65
C LYS A 87 -26.87 5.93 -6.79
N ILE A 88 -26.90 5.22 -5.68
CA ILE A 88 -27.13 3.78 -5.58
C ILE A 88 -28.12 3.51 -4.44
N PRO A 89 -28.80 2.35 -4.40
CA PRO A 89 -29.70 1.98 -3.31
C PRO A 89 -28.99 2.00 -1.95
N ASP A 90 -29.63 2.57 -0.92
CA ASP A 90 -29.04 2.69 0.42
C ASP A 90 -28.68 1.36 1.06
N GLU A 91 -29.42 0.29 0.75
CA GLU A 91 -29.15 -1.08 1.19
C GLU A 91 -27.75 -1.56 0.71
N LEU A 92 -27.33 -1.15 -0.48
CA LEU A 92 -26.03 -1.49 -1.03
C LEU A 92 -24.91 -0.67 -0.39
N ILE A 93 -25.19 0.56 0.04
CA ILE A 93 -24.17 1.39 0.73
C ILE A 93 -23.69 0.70 2.00
N SER A 94 -24.57 0.04 2.74
CA SER A 94 -24.21 -0.70 3.95
C SER A 94 -23.33 -1.94 3.68
N ARG A 95 -23.36 -2.47 2.46
CA ARG A 95 -22.60 -3.64 1.99
C ARG A 95 -21.33 -3.29 1.22
N LEU A 96 -21.03 -1.99 1.04
CA LEU A 96 -19.80 -1.56 0.37
C LEU A 96 -18.56 -2.17 1.08
N PRO A 97 -17.57 -2.62 0.31
CA PRO A 97 -16.29 -3.00 0.88
C PRO A 97 -15.72 -1.86 1.73
N ARG A 98 -15.31 -2.18 2.96
CA ARG A 98 -14.82 -1.18 3.93
C ARG A 98 -13.52 -0.51 3.52
N SER A 99 -12.80 -1.11 2.57
CA SER A 99 -11.51 -0.60 2.08
C SER A 99 -11.22 -1.12 0.68
N PHE A 100 -10.39 -0.39 -0.03
CA PHE A 100 -9.76 -0.80 -1.27
C PHE A 100 -8.23 -0.72 -1.10
N ASP A 101 -7.49 -1.41 -1.95
CA ASP A 101 -6.04 -1.30 -1.98
C ASP A 101 -5.64 -0.07 -2.82
N SER A 102 -4.88 0.86 -2.22
CA SER A 102 -4.27 1.98 -2.93
C SER A 102 -2.82 1.60 -3.27
N ILE A 103 -2.57 1.42 -4.56
CA ILE A 103 -1.25 1.10 -5.10
C ILE A 103 -0.79 2.28 -5.92
N GLY A 104 0.04 3.15 -5.33
CA GLY A 104 0.36 4.44 -5.93
C GLY A 104 -0.90 5.29 -6.14
N ASP A 105 -1.17 5.64 -7.37
CA ASP A 105 -2.33 6.42 -7.80
C ASP A 105 -3.47 5.55 -8.40
N ILE A 106 -3.45 4.24 -8.15
CA ILE A 106 -4.46 3.28 -8.58
C ILE A 106 -5.19 2.71 -7.36
N ALA A 107 -6.52 2.75 -7.37
CA ALA A 107 -7.37 2.04 -6.42
C ALA A 107 -7.79 0.68 -7.00
N VAL A 108 -7.60 -0.38 -6.22
CA VAL A 108 -8.01 -1.74 -6.58
C VAL A 108 -9.03 -2.24 -5.57
N ILE A 109 -10.22 -2.61 -6.04
CA ILE A 109 -11.33 -3.03 -5.18
C ILE A 109 -11.96 -4.33 -5.70
N GLU A 110 -12.39 -5.18 -4.78
CA GLU A 110 -13.23 -6.34 -5.06
C GLU A 110 -14.68 -5.96 -4.74
N LEU A 111 -15.57 -6.04 -5.72
CA LEU A 111 -16.98 -5.72 -5.56
C LEU A 111 -17.81 -7.00 -5.53
N PRO A 112 -18.81 -7.10 -4.62
CA PRO A 112 -19.84 -8.12 -4.70
C PRO A 112 -20.61 -8.03 -6.05
N GLU A 113 -21.03 -9.16 -6.58
CA GLU A 113 -21.78 -9.27 -7.85
C GLU A 113 -22.99 -8.31 -7.91
N SER A 114 -23.71 -8.19 -6.78
CA SER A 114 -24.86 -7.27 -6.65
C SER A 114 -24.54 -5.79 -6.88
N MET A 115 -23.25 -5.41 -6.84
CA MET A 115 -22.77 -4.04 -7.03
C MET A 115 -22.12 -3.80 -8.40
N GLU A 116 -21.93 -4.83 -9.21
CA GLU A 116 -21.22 -4.71 -10.49
C GLU A 116 -21.87 -3.70 -11.43
N LYS A 117 -23.18 -3.65 -11.51
CA LYS A 117 -23.92 -2.66 -12.31
C LYS A 117 -23.69 -1.20 -11.87
N PHE A 118 -23.21 -0.98 -10.66
CA PHE A 118 -22.85 0.34 -10.12
C PHE A 118 -21.35 0.62 -10.16
N SER A 119 -20.56 -0.27 -10.75
CA SER A 119 -19.10 -0.19 -10.79
C SER A 119 -18.60 1.20 -11.22
N ALA A 120 -19.13 1.74 -12.31
CA ALA A 120 -18.73 3.06 -12.81
C ALA A 120 -19.02 4.21 -11.83
N VAL A 121 -20.14 4.16 -11.11
CA VAL A 121 -20.52 5.19 -10.13
C VAL A 121 -19.65 5.08 -8.88
N ILE A 122 -19.39 3.84 -8.42
CA ILE A 122 -18.51 3.56 -7.28
C ILE A 122 -17.08 4.01 -7.61
N GLY A 123 -16.57 3.67 -8.81
CA GLY A 123 -15.24 4.06 -9.27
C GLY A 123 -15.06 5.58 -9.31
N ARG A 124 -16.03 6.31 -9.86
CA ARG A 124 -16.04 7.78 -9.81
C ARG A 124 -16.03 8.30 -8.38
N GLY A 125 -16.83 7.69 -7.50
CA GLY A 125 -16.85 8.04 -6.08
C GLY A 125 -15.49 7.86 -5.41
N ILE A 126 -14.77 6.77 -5.72
CA ILE A 126 -13.42 6.54 -5.20
C ILE A 126 -12.48 7.66 -5.63
N ILE A 127 -12.48 8.04 -6.90
CA ILE A 127 -11.61 9.11 -7.43
C ILE A 127 -11.97 10.48 -6.84
N GLU A 128 -13.26 10.83 -6.78
CA GLU A 128 -13.70 12.12 -6.25
C GLU A 128 -13.43 12.30 -4.75
N THR A 129 -13.44 11.20 -4.00
CA THR A 129 -13.18 11.23 -2.55
C THR A 129 -11.69 11.04 -2.20
N ASN A 130 -10.86 10.66 -3.17
CA ASN A 130 -9.42 10.42 -3.01
C ASN A 130 -8.64 11.09 -4.15
N PRO A 131 -8.31 12.38 -4.07
CA PRO A 131 -7.74 13.16 -5.17
C PRO A 131 -6.40 12.65 -5.73
N HIS A 132 -5.70 11.79 -4.98
CA HIS A 132 -4.45 11.16 -5.43
C HIS A 132 -4.70 9.93 -6.33
N ILE A 133 -5.94 9.42 -6.39
CA ILE A 133 -6.30 8.27 -7.23
C ILE A 133 -6.73 8.77 -8.60
N ARG A 134 -6.02 8.35 -9.66
CA ARG A 134 -6.36 8.63 -11.06
C ARG A 134 -7.17 7.53 -11.74
N LEU A 135 -7.06 6.29 -11.25
CA LEU A 135 -7.66 5.11 -11.85
C LEU A 135 -8.25 4.20 -10.77
N ALA A 136 -9.50 3.81 -10.93
CA ALA A 136 -10.18 2.84 -10.09
C ALA A 136 -10.43 1.55 -10.89
N LEU A 137 -9.95 0.42 -10.36
CA LEU A 137 -10.02 -0.90 -10.97
C LEU A 137 -10.84 -1.85 -10.09
N ARG A 138 -11.71 -2.64 -10.72
CA ARG A 138 -12.38 -3.79 -10.11
C ARG A 138 -11.58 -5.06 -10.41
N ILE A 139 -11.42 -5.90 -9.41
CA ILE A 139 -10.92 -7.27 -9.61
C ILE A 139 -12.03 -8.07 -10.29
N SER A 140 -11.75 -8.64 -11.47
CA SER A 140 -12.70 -9.44 -12.26
C SER A 140 -12.34 -10.93 -12.32
N SER A 141 -11.18 -11.33 -11.80
CA SER A 141 -10.82 -12.74 -11.65
C SER A 141 -10.17 -13.02 -10.29
N GLN A 142 -10.14 -14.29 -9.93
CA GLN A 142 -9.23 -14.74 -8.88
C GLN A 142 -7.78 -14.69 -9.37
N VAL A 143 -6.83 -14.96 -8.47
CA VAL A 143 -5.42 -15.10 -8.84
C VAL A 143 -5.27 -16.32 -9.73
N GLU A 144 -4.74 -16.12 -10.95
CA GLU A 144 -4.64 -17.17 -11.97
C GLU A 144 -3.19 -17.42 -12.40
N GLY A 145 -2.94 -18.66 -12.81
CA GLY A 145 -1.70 -19.09 -13.43
C GLY A 145 -0.46 -19.01 -12.53
N PRO A 146 0.71 -19.38 -13.10
CA PRO A 146 1.98 -19.42 -12.35
C PRO A 146 2.47 -18.04 -11.94
N PHE A 147 2.10 -16.98 -12.68
CA PHE A 147 2.48 -15.59 -12.39
C PHE A 147 1.60 -14.91 -11.34
N ARG A 148 0.51 -15.59 -10.91
CA ARG A 148 -0.42 -15.12 -9.89
C ARG A 148 -1.03 -13.74 -10.20
N THR A 149 -1.24 -13.45 -11.47
CA THR A 149 -1.88 -12.21 -11.91
C THR A 149 -3.39 -12.27 -11.74
N ARG A 150 -4.01 -11.10 -11.74
CA ARG A 150 -5.47 -10.93 -11.71
C ARG A 150 -5.91 -10.13 -12.93
N LYS A 151 -7.12 -10.38 -13.38
CA LYS A 151 -7.77 -9.52 -14.39
C LYS A 151 -8.47 -8.37 -13.69
N PHE A 152 -8.43 -7.22 -14.32
CA PHE A 152 -9.04 -6.00 -13.82
C PHE A 152 -9.96 -5.40 -14.87
N GLU A 153 -11.02 -4.77 -14.41
CA GLU A 153 -11.89 -3.93 -15.22
C GLU A 153 -11.81 -2.49 -14.73
N VAL A 154 -11.73 -1.56 -15.69
CA VAL A 154 -11.72 -0.13 -15.38
C VAL A 154 -13.11 0.29 -14.93
N MET A 155 -13.21 0.78 -13.71
CA MET A 155 -14.44 1.34 -13.14
C MET A 155 -14.58 2.83 -13.50
N ALA A 156 -13.51 3.60 -13.36
CA ALA A 156 -13.44 5.01 -13.69
C ALA A 156 -11.98 5.47 -13.76
N GLY A 157 -11.76 6.64 -14.35
CA GLY A 157 -10.45 7.25 -14.45
C GLY A 157 -9.80 7.04 -15.82
N VAL A 158 -8.51 7.40 -15.90
CA VAL A 158 -7.75 7.41 -17.15
C VAL A 158 -6.33 6.86 -16.96
N GLY A 159 -5.73 6.43 -18.08
CA GLY A 159 -4.34 5.96 -18.13
C GLY A 159 -4.21 4.45 -17.94
N GLY A 160 -2.97 3.96 -18.05
CA GLY A 160 -2.63 2.54 -17.92
C GLY A 160 -2.54 2.07 -16.45
N THR A 161 -2.20 0.79 -16.30
CA THR A 161 -2.12 0.08 -15.01
C THR A 161 -0.74 0.16 -14.36
N GLU A 162 0.23 0.83 -14.99
CA GLU A 162 1.54 1.14 -14.39
C GLU A 162 1.42 2.26 -13.36
N THR A 163 2.16 2.12 -12.27
CA THR A 163 2.18 3.10 -11.17
C THR A 163 3.47 3.04 -10.35
N PHE A 164 3.66 4.05 -9.50
CA PHE A 164 4.73 4.10 -8.51
C PHE A 164 4.15 4.02 -7.11
N TYR A 165 4.51 2.98 -6.38
CA TYR A 165 4.15 2.83 -4.97
C TYR A 165 5.33 3.20 -4.07
N ARG A 166 5.04 3.80 -2.90
CA ARG A 166 6.06 4.21 -1.93
C ARG A 166 5.75 3.61 -0.55
N GLU A 167 6.76 3.01 0.07
CA GLU A 167 6.71 2.61 1.49
C GLU A 167 8.12 2.61 2.09
N PHE A 168 8.26 3.00 3.36
CA PHE A 168 9.53 3.00 4.11
C PHE A 168 10.72 3.60 3.35
N SER A 169 10.50 4.73 2.68
CA SER A 169 11.48 5.40 1.81
C SER A 169 11.95 4.59 0.59
N CYS A 170 11.30 3.47 0.30
CA CYS A 170 11.47 2.74 -0.95
C CYS A 170 10.43 3.17 -1.98
N ARG A 171 10.83 3.16 -3.25
CA ARG A 171 9.95 3.43 -4.39
C ARG A 171 9.90 2.19 -5.28
N TYR A 172 8.69 1.76 -5.61
CA TYR A 172 8.44 0.60 -6.45
C TYR A 172 7.68 1.01 -7.69
N HIS A 173 8.25 0.73 -8.88
CA HIS A 173 7.58 0.79 -10.17
C HIS A 173 6.95 -0.56 -10.44
N LEU A 174 5.70 -0.59 -10.88
CA LEU A 174 4.99 -1.83 -11.21
C LEU A 174 3.77 -1.57 -12.10
N ASP A 175 3.38 -2.58 -12.85
CA ASP A 175 2.08 -2.67 -13.51
C ASP A 175 1.19 -3.66 -12.75
N VAL A 176 0.09 -3.17 -12.15
CA VAL A 176 -0.80 -4.01 -11.33
C VAL A 176 -1.48 -5.14 -12.12
N SER A 177 -1.56 -5.02 -13.46
CA SER A 177 -2.12 -6.06 -14.33
C SER A 177 -1.13 -7.18 -14.67
N MET A 178 0.18 -6.90 -14.58
CA MET A 178 1.23 -7.84 -14.97
C MET A 178 1.91 -8.53 -13.80
N VAL A 179 1.83 -7.95 -12.59
CA VAL A 179 2.51 -8.47 -11.41
C VAL A 179 1.61 -8.46 -10.19
N TYR A 180 1.82 -9.41 -9.29
CA TYR A 180 1.15 -9.39 -8.00
C TYR A 180 1.83 -8.39 -7.06
N PHE A 181 1.02 -7.53 -6.44
CA PHE A 181 1.48 -6.65 -5.37
C PHE A 181 0.39 -6.46 -4.32
N SER A 182 0.75 -6.40 -3.04
CA SER A 182 -0.18 -6.11 -1.95
C SER A 182 0.43 -5.10 -0.97
N PRO A 183 -0.17 -3.91 -0.80
CA PRO A 183 0.28 -2.93 0.19
C PRO A 183 0.03 -3.39 1.63
N ARG A 184 -0.88 -4.34 1.85
CA ARG A 184 -1.29 -4.82 3.18
C ARG A 184 -0.21 -5.58 3.95
N LEU A 185 0.90 -5.95 3.29
CA LEU A 185 2.03 -6.66 3.91
C LEU A 185 3.18 -5.72 4.32
N SER A 186 3.00 -4.41 4.25
CA SER A 186 4.07 -3.44 4.53
C SER A 186 4.71 -3.63 5.91
N ARG A 187 3.90 -3.79 6.96
CA ARG A 187 4.40 -4.03 8.33
C ARG A 187 5.20 -5.33 8.44
N GLU A 188 4.76 -6.36 7.74
CA GLU A 188 5.44 -7.65 7.72
C GLU A 188 6.79 -7.57 7.01
N ARG A 189 6.86 -6.85 5.89
CA ARG A 189 8.11 -6.57 5.20
C ARG A 189 9.12 -5.85 6.10
N MET A 190 8.67 -4.84 6.83
CA MET A 190 9.52 -4.14 7.80
C MET A 190 9.99 -5.06 8.93
N ARG A 191 9.09 -5.89 9.46
CA ARG A 191 9.42 -6.87 10.51
C ARG A 191 10.55 -7.81 10.08
N ILE A 192 10.49 -8.32 8.85
CA ILE A 192 11.53 -9.20 8.31
C ILE A 192 12.83 -8.43 8.06
N ALA A 193 12.75 -7.27 7.43
CA ALA A 193 13.93 -6.47 7.08
C ALA A 193 14.73 -6.05 8.33
N GLN A 194 14.06 -5.78 9.45
CA GLN A 194 14.71 -5.44 10.73
C GLN A 194 15.42 -6.63 11.41
N GLN A 195 15.09 -7.86 11.04
CA GLN A 195 15.72 -9.07 11.60
C GLN A 195 16.99 -9.46 10.84
N VAL A 196 17.21 -8.94 9.64
CA VAL A 196 18.38 -9.30 8.83
C VAL A 196 19.63 -8.70 9.45
N MET A 197 20.64 -9.53 9.68
CA MET A 197 21.91 -9.13 10.26
C MET A 197 22.93 -8.72 9.18
N PRO A 198 23.86 -7.84 9.51
CA PRO A 198 24.94 -7.48 8.58
C PRO A 198 25.74 -8.71 8.11
N GLY A 199 25.94 -8.83 6.79
CA GLY A 199 26.66 -9.94 6.19
C GLY A 199 25.82 -11.17 5.87
N GLU A 200 24.50 -11.17 6.21
CA GLU A 200 23.63 -12.27 5.81
C GLU A 200 23.44 -12.33 4.28
N LEU A 201 23.44 -13.55 3.76
CA LEU A 201 22.96 -13.88 2.43
C LEU A 201 21.48 -14.27 2.56
N VAL A 202 20.61 -13.50 1.92
CA VAL A 202 19.15 -13.69 1.95
C VAL A 202 18.70 -14.18 0.58
N VAL A 203 17.82 -15.18 0.54
CA VAL A 203 17.12 -15.58 -0.68
C VAL A 203 15.63 -15.32 -0.52
N ASP A 204 15.10 -14.44 -1.37
CA ASP A 204 13.66 -14.21 -1.52
C ASP A 204 13.16 -15.06 -2.69
N MET A 205 12.48 -16.15 -2.38
CA MET A 205 12.11 -17.19 -3.35
C MET A 205 10.98 -16.75 -4.30
N PHE A 206 10.21 -15.72 -3.94
CA PHE A 206 9.02 -15.26 -4.66
C PHE A 206 8.96 -13.73 -4.60
N ALA A 207 9.99 -13.10 -5.17
CA ALA A 207 10.31 -11.70 -4.90
C ALA A 207 9.31 -10.71 -5.51
N GLY A 208 8.57 -11.07 -6.57
CA GLY A 208 7.74 -10.14 -7.29
C GLY A 208 8.56 -8.94 -7.79
N VAL A 209 8.04 -7.74 -7.58
CA VAL A 209 8.75 -6.48 -7.90
C VAL A 209 9.75 -6.06 -6.82
N GLY A 210 10.05 -6.93 -5.86
CA GLY A 210 11.08 -6.78 -4.84
C GLY A 210 10.68 -6.08 -3.54
N PRO A 211 9.42 -6.14 -3.05
CA PRO A 211 9.06 -5.37 -1.87
C PRO A 211 9.75 -5.82 -0.57
N TYR A 212 10.09 -7.10 -0.42
CA TYR A 212 10.96 -7.58 0.66
C TYR A 212 12.43 -7.28 0.34
N SER A 213 12.89 -7.70 -0.83
CA SER A 213 14.29 -7.68 -1.24
C SER A 213 14.88 -6.28 -1.26
N VAL A 214 14.19 -5.30 -1.85
CA VAL A 214 14.64 -3.90 -1.92
C VAL A 214 14.69 -3.28 -0.52
N LEU A 215 13.66 -3.52 0.31
CA LEU A 215 13.63 -2.99 1.67
C LEU A 215 14.78 -3.56 2.52
N ILE A 216 15.03 -4.87 2.44
CA ILE A 216 16.13 -5.53 3.13
C ILE A 216 17.47 -4.94 2.69
N ALA A 217 17.74 -4.92 1.38
CA ALA A 217 18.98 -4.40 0.84
C ALA A 217 19.22 -2.92 1.18
N LYS A 218 18.14 -2.13 1.35
CA LYS A 218 18.23 -0.72 1.74
C LYS A 218 18.51 -0.53 3.22
N LEU A 219 17.91 -1.33 4.09
CA LEU A 219 18.11 -1.24 5.54
C LEU A 219 19.40 -1.93 6.00
N GLN A 220 19.87 -2.94 5.25
CA GLN A 220 21.05 -3.74 5.59
C GLN A 220 22.09 -3.67 4.47
N PRO A 221 22.87 -2.59 4.37
CA PRO A 221 23.78 -2.35 3.26
C PRO A 221 24.94 -3.37 3.14
N ARG A 222 25.19 -4.16 4.17
CA ARG A 222 26.19 -5.25 4.16
C ARG A 222 25.60 -6.63 3.87
N SER A 223 24.29 -6.75 3.65
CA SER A 223 23.64 -8.01 3.23
C SER A 223 23.60 -8.12 1.70
N THR A 224 23.54 -9.34 1.21
CA THR A 224 23.26 -9.63 -0.21
C THR A 224 21.94 -10.35 -0.33
N VAL A 225 21.09 -9.92 -1.28
CA VAL A 225 19.74 -10.46 -1.46
C VAL A 225 19.60 -11.05 -2.86
N TYR A 226 19.49 -12.36 -2.96
CA TYR A 226 19.12 -13.07 -4.17
C TYR A 226 17.59 -13.10 -4.25
N SER A 227 17.04 -12.62 -5.36
CA SER A 227 15.61 -12.34 -5.49
C SER A 227 15.05 -13.06 -6.71
N VAL A 228 14.36 -14.17 -6.46
CA VAL A 228 13.87 -15.06 -7.53
C VAL A 228 12.40 -14.76 -7.79
N ASP A 229 12.03 -14.70 -9.06
CA ASP A 229 10.63 -14.75 -9.48
C ASP A 229 10.50 -15.45 -10.84
N ILE A 230 9.42 -16.22 -10.99
CA ILE A 230 9.12 -16.94 -12.24
C ILE A 230 8.51 -16.01 -13.29
N ASN A 231 7.94 -14.87 -12.88
CA ASN A 231 7.32 -13.90 -13.79
C ASN A 231 8.39 -12.95 -14.38
N PRO A 232 8.65 -12.99 -15.70
CA PRO A 232 9.67 -12.13 -16.30
C PRO A 232 9.35 -10.64 -16.16
N SER A 233 8.07 -10.26 -16.13
CA SER A 233 7.65 -8.86 -15.90
C SER A 233 7.99 -8.42 -14.49
N ALA A 234 7.79 -9.27 -13.49
CA ALA A 234 8.17 -8.99 -12.11
C ALA A 234 9.68 -8.78 -11.99
N VAL A 235 10.49 -9.64 -12.61
CA VAL A 235 11.96 -9.52 -12.60
C VAL A 235 12.44 -8.26 -13.33
N LYS A 236 11.77 -7.84 -14.41
CA LYS A 236 12.03 -6.56 -15.06
C LYS A 236 11.85 -5.39 -14.08
N TYR A 237 10.68 -5.29 -13.45
CA TYR A 237 10.40 -4.26 -12.45
C TYR A 237 11.31 -4.35 -11.23
N LEU A 238 11.67 -5.56 -10.80
CA LEU A 238 12.62 -5.77 -9.69
C LEU A 238 14.00 -5.14 -9.99
N ARG A 239 14.52 -5.30 -11.21
CA ARG A 239 15.79 -4.66 -11.64
C ARG A 239 15.67 -3.14 -11.64
N GLU A 240 14.59 -2.60 -12.20
CA GLU A 240 14.33 -1.16 -12.19
C GLU A 240 14.23 -0.61 -10.76
N ASN A 241 13.53 -1.34 -9.88
CA ASN A 241 13.36 -0.97 -8.48
C ASN A 241 14.68 -1.05 -7.69
N ALA A 242 15.54 -2.03 -7.96
CA ALA A 242 16.85 -2.11 -7.35
C ALA A 242 17.71 -0.88 -7.71
N LEU A 243 17.70 -0.48 -8.97
CA LEU A 243 18.40 0.73 -9.45
C LEU A 243 17.81 2.00 -8.81
N ALA A 244 16.47 2.15 -8.86
CA ALA A 244 15.78 3.35 -8.38
C ALA A 244 15.93 3.57 -6.86
N ASN A 245 16.27 2.51 -6.11
CA ASN A 245 16.50 2.57 -4.66
C ASN A 245 17.98 2.55 -4.26
N GLY A 246 18.92 2.47 -5.23
CA GLY A 246 20.36 2.45 -4.97
C GLY A 246 20.84 1.18 -4.27
N VAL A 247 20.26 0.02 -4.65
CA VAL A 247 20.61 -1.29 -4.03
C VAL A 247 21.04 -2.35 -5.07
N ALA A 248 21.23 -1.95 -6.33
CA ALA A 248 21.54 -2.88 -7.42
C ALA A 248 22.91 -3.58 -7.29
N ASP A 249 23.79 -3.05 -6.45
CA ASP A 249 25.11 -3.63 -6.15
C ASP A 249 25.05 -4.85 -5.23
N ARG A 250 23.93 -5.03 -4.50
CA ARG A 250 23.74 -6.09 -3.49
C ARG A 250 22.42 -6.82 -3.58
N LEU A 251 21.55 -6.45 -4.51
CA LEU A 251 20.31 -7.16 -4.84
C LEU A 251 20.48 -7.81 -6.21
N ILE A 252 20.38 -9.13 -6.26
CA ILE A 252 20.63 -9.96 -7.44
C ILE A 252 19.32 -10.54 -7.95
N PRO A 253 18.69 -9.93 -8.98
CA PRO A 253 17.45 -10.42 -9.57
C PRO A 253 17.69 -11.67 -10.43
N MET A 254 16.94 -12.72 -10.16
CA MET A 254 17.00 -14.00 -10.88
C MET A 254 15.64 -14.35 -11.47
N HIS A 255 15.59 -14.68 -12.75
CA HIS A 255 14.38 -15.14 -13.42
C HIS A 255 14.37 -16.66 -13.53
N GLY A 256 13.31 -17.30 -13.08
CA GLY A 256 13.11 -18.74 -13.22
C GLY A 256 12.33 -19.38 -12.09
N ASP A 257 12.05 -20.68 -12.24
CA ASP A 257 11.52 -21.48 -11.13
C ASP A 257 12.64 -21.69 -10.10
N VAL A 258 12.38 -21.33 -8.86
CA VAL A 258 13.34 -21.48 -7.79
C VAL A 258 13.78 -22.94 -7.58
N LYS A 259 12.92 -23.94 -7.88
CA LYS A 259 13.28 -25.36 -7.82
C LYS A 259 14.39 -25.73 -8.79
N GLU A 260 14.39 -25.12 -9.97
CA GLU A 260 15.45 -25.34 -10.98
C GLU A 260 16.74 -24.61 -10.60
N LEU A 261 16.62 -23.39 -10.03
CA LEU A 261 17.75 -22.58 -9.64
C LEU A 261 18.49 -23.14 -8.41
N VAL A 262 17.79 -23.86 -7.53
CA VAL A 262 18.42 -24.53 -6.38
C VAL A 262 19.56 -25.46 -6.82
N GLY A 263 19.34 -26.25 -7.85
CA GLY A 263 20.34 -27.21 -8.34
C GLY A 263 21.57 -26.57 -9.02
N LYS A 264 21.52 -25.28 -9.32
CA LYS A 264 22.57 -24.58 -10.09
C LYS A 264 23.31 -23.53 -9.23
N ASP A 265 22.56 -22.58 -8.68
CA ASP A 265 23.15 -21.33 -8.18
C ASP A 265 22.85 -21.05 -6.71
N LEU A 266 21.84 -21.71 -6.10
CA LEU A 266 21.32 -21.32 -4.80
C LEU A 266 21.56 -22.35 -3.69
N CYS A 267 22.05 -23.55 -3.98
CA CYS A 267 22.26 -24.62 -3.01
C CYS A 267 23.27 -24.22 -1.92
N GLY A 268 22.91 -24.34 -0.67
CA GLY A 268 23.80 -24.07 0.46
C GLY A 268 24.22 -22.60 0.62
N LEU A 269 23.50 -21.66 -0.03
CA LEU A 269 23.92 -20.28 -0.11
C LEU A 269 23.46 -19.42 1.08
N ALA A 270 22.23 -19.60 1.53
CA ALA A 270 21.54 -18.59 2.33
C ALA A 270 21.67 -18.81 3.85
N ASN A 271 21.80 -17.70 4.57
CA ASN A 271 21.57 -17.63 6.01
C ASN A 271 20.07 -17.51 6.31
N ARG A 272 19.30 -16.96 5.35
CA ARG A 272 17.88 -16.65 5.50
C ARG A 272 17.14 -16.85 4.20
N VAL A 273 15.95 -17.46 4.29
CA VAL A 273 15.06 -17.71 3.13
C VAL A 273 13.68 -17.13 3.42
N ILE A 274 13.12 -16.41 2.44
CA ILE A 274 11.77 -15.84 2.50
C ILE A 274 10.89 -16.57 1.49
N MET A 275 9.76 -17.12 1.97
CA MET A 275 8.84 -17.95 1.20
C MET A 275 7.43 -17.34 1.17
N ASN A 276 7.26 -16.16 0.59
CA ASN A 276 5.95 -15.48 0.55
C ASN A 276 5.06 -15.96 -0.61
N LEU A 277 4.77 -17.26 -0.66
CA LEU A 277 3.83 -17.91 -1.59
C LEU A 277 2.81 -18.76 -0.81
N PRO A 278 1.90 -18.15 -0.03
CA PRO A 278 1.13 -18.86 1.01
C PRO A 278 0.20 -19.97 0.52
N SER A 279 -0.18 -19.99 -0.76
CA SER A 279 -1.01 -21.08 -1.32
C SER A 279 -0.25 -22.38 -1.59
N GLU A 280 1.07 -22.29 -1.79
CA GLU A 280 1.89 -23.41 -2.24
C GLU A 280 3.19 -23.59 -1.46
N ALA A 281 3.39 -22.79 -0.41
CA ALA A 281 4.66 -22.70 0.30
C ALA A 281 5.19 -24.07 0.78
N VAL A 282 4.31 -24.97 1.21
CA VAL A 282 4.69 -26.32 1.66
C VAL A 282 5.44 -27.11 0.56
N ASN A 283 4.99 -26.96 -0.70
CA ASN A 283 5.60 -27.65 -1.86
C ASN A 283 7.01 -27.14 -2.20
N TYR A 284 7.40 -25.98 -1.64
CA TYR A 284 8.70 -25.36 -1.86
C TYR A 284 9.63 -25.44 -0.63
N LEU A 285 9.16 -26.00 0.49
CA LEU A 285 10.01 -26.23 1.67
C LEU A 285 11.24 -27.11 1.39
N PRO A 286 11.16 -28.17 0.55
CA PRO A 286 12.36 -28.91 0.15
C PRO A 286 13.41 -28.03 -0.53
N ALA A 287 13.00 -27.16 -1.44
CA ALA A 287 13.88 -26.21 -2.10
C ALA A 287 14.48 -25.19 -1.10
N ALA A 288 13.65 -24.61 -0.23
CA ALA A 288 14.10 -23.71 0.82
C ALA A 288 15.14 -24.36 1.77
N SER A 289 14.90 -25.62 2.12
CA SER A 289 15.83 -26.40 2.94
C SER A 289 17.19 -26.65 2.27
N GLN A 290 17.21 -26.78 0.94
CA GLN A 290 18.45 -26.93 0.16
C GLN A 290 19.17 -25.58 -0.05
N ILE A 291 18.43 -24.47 -0.14
CA ILE A 291 18.98 -23.11 -0.27
C ILE A 291 19.73 -22.69 1.00
N LEU A 292 19.25 -23.09 2.17
CA LEU A 292 19.93 -22.80 3.43
C LEU A 292 21.31 -23.45 3.47
N LYS A 293 22.27 -22.76 4.05
CA LYS A 293 23.59 -23.28 4.39
C LYS A 293 23.50 -24.61 5.14
N ASP A 294 24.55 -25.43 5.06
CA ASP A 294 24.54 -26.74 5.71
C ASP A 294 24.46 -26.65 7.23
N GLU A 295 25.04 -25.63 7.85
CA GLU A 295 24.95 -25.34 9.29
C GLU A 295 23.55 -24.91 9.75
N GLY A 296 22.66 -24.59 8.82
CA GLY A 296 21.30 -24.14 9.06
C GLY A 296 21.09 -22.65 8.76
N GLY A 297 19.93 -22.13 9.17
CA GLY A 297 19.53 -20.75 8.94
C GLY A 297 18.06 -20.53 9.25
N LEU A 298 17.57 -19.35 8.95
CA LEU A 298 16.20 -18.94 9.25
C LEU A 298 15.32 -19.03 8.01
N ILE A 299 14.13 -19.61 8.16
CA ILE A 299 13.07 -19.60 7.14
C ILE A 299 11.92 -18.73 7.63
N HIS A 300 11.49 -17.78 6.77
CA HIS A 300 10.22 -17.07 6.89
C HIS A 300 9.20 -17.73 5.98
N PHE A 301 8.34 -18.51 6.56
CA PHE A 301 7.33 -19.30 5.86
C PHE A 301 5.95 -18.67 6.00
N TYR A 302 5.20 -18.61 4.91
CA TYR A 302 3.84 -18.08 4.89
C TYR A 302 2.89 -19.13 4.34
N ALA A 303 1.76 -19.33 5.01
CA ALA A 303 0.72 -20.24 4.55
C ALA A 303 -0.67 -19.64 4.75
N PHE A 304 -1.64 -20.11 3.97
CA PHE A 304 -3.04 -19.88 4.29
C PHE A 304 -3.54 -21.00 5.20
N ALA A 305 -4.40 -20.61 6.14
CA ALA A 305 -5.15 -21.52 7.00
C ALA A 305 -6.63 -21.11 7.03
N GLU A 306 -7.50 -22.06 7.25
CA GLU A 306 -8.89 -21.75 7.61
C GLU A 306 -8.94 -21.23 9.05
N ARG A 307 -9.82 -20.26 9.31
CA ARG A 307 -9.91 -19.63 10.64
C ARG A 307 -10.24 -20.61 11.77
N LYS A 308 -10.88 -21.73 11.43
CA LYS A 308 -11.18 -22.83 12.35
C LYS A 308 -10.01 -23.80 12.57
N GLU A 309 -9.06 -23.81 11.64
CA GLU A 309 -7.84 -24.57 11.79
C GLU A 309 -6.93 -23.86 12.78
N SER A 310 -6.40 -24.59 13.73
CA SER A 310 -5.43 -24.03 14.65
C SER A 310 -4.15 -23.68 13.89
N ILE A 311 -3.46 -22.62 14.31
CA ILE A 311 -2.09 -22.32 13.84
C ILE A 311 -1.19 -23.57 13.97
N ASP A 312 -1.51 -24.44 14.93
CA ASP A 312 -0.81 -25.69 15.19
C ASP A 312 -0.88 -26.68 14.02
N SER A 313 -1.98 -26.70 13.24
CA SER A 313 -2.05 -27.59 12.06
C SER A 313 -1.06 -27.17 10.98
N VAL A 314 -0.94 -25.85 10.74
CA VAL A 314 0.03 -25.27 9.80
C VAL A 314 1.46 -25.55 10.28
N LEU A 315 1.71 -25.34 11.58
CA LEU A 315 3.01 -25.59 12.19
C LEU A 315 3.39 -27.07 12.15
N SER A 316 2.43 -27.98 12.35
CA SER A 316 2.65 -29.42 12.27
C SER A 316 3.01 -29.85 10.86
N SER A 317 2.27 -29.38 9.85
CA SER A 317 2.59 -29.63 8.43
C SER A 317 3.97 -29.11 8.05
N PHE A 318 4.31 -27.89 8.51
CA PHE A 318 5.63 -27.31 8.33
C PHE A 318 6.73 -28.18 8.94
N ARG A 319 6.56 -28.64 10.20
CA ARG A 319 7.52 -29.46 10.92
C ARG A 319 7.77 -30.79 10.19
N LEU A 320 6.71 -31.52 9.87
CA LEU A 320 6.82 -32.80 9.16
C LEU A 320 7.59 -32.66 7.84
N THR A 321 7.30 -31.57 7.08
CA THR A 321 7.97 -31.35 5.80
C THR A 321 9.45 -31.00 5.95
N VAL A 322 9.80 -30.20 6.97
CA VAL A 322 11.21 -29.85 7.26
C VAL A 322 12.01 -31.06 7.74
N GLU A 323 11.43 -31.88 8.64
CA GLU A 323 12.07 -33.08 9.16
C GLU A 323 12.32 -34.13 8.05
N ALA A 324 11.39 -34.23 7.09
CA ALA A 324 11.58 -35.04 5.89
C ALA A 324 12.76 -34.63 5.01
N GLN A 325 13.28 -33.37 5.19
CA GLN A 325 14.49 -32.89 4.51
C GLN A 325 15.79 -33.13 5.33
N ASN A 326 15.75 -33.94 6.35
CA ASN A 326 16.87 -34.19 7.26
C ASN A 326 17.38 -32.94 7.98
N ARG A 327 16.47 -32.01 8.28
CA ARG A 327 16.79 -30.81 9.07
C ARG A 327 15.98 -30.80 10.35
N ARG A 328 16.63 -30.45 11.46
CA ARG A 328 15.98 -30.29 12.76
C ARG A 328 15.57 -28.82 12.94
N ILE A 329 14.36 -28.59 13.43
CA ILE A 329 13.93 -27.25 13.87
C ILE A 329 14.52 -27.00 15.26
N LYS A 330 15.38 -25.96 15.38
CA LYS A 330 15.97 -25.53 16.65
C LYS A 330 14.98 -24.71 17.47
N SER A 331 14.27 -23.78 16.81
CA SER A 331 13.26 -22.94 17.46
C SER A 331 12.30 -22.36 16.44
N VAL A 332 11.13 -21.93 16.93
CA VAL A 332 10.12 -21.18 16.15
C VAL A 332 9.86 -19.85 16.90
N PRO A 333 10.70 -18.83 16.67
CA PRO A 333 10.61 -17.56 17.40
C PRO A 333 9.35 -16.75 17.07
N PHE A 334 8.70 -17.04 15.95
CA PHE A 334 7.47 -16.35 15.54
C PHE A 334 6.51 -17.32 14.85
N CYS A 335 5.24 -17.33 15.30
CA CYS A 335 4.16 -18.05 14.63
C CYS A 335 2.84 -17.33 14.92
N LYS A 336 2.31 -16.58 13.93
CA LYS A 336 1.11 -15.75 14.13
C LYS A 336 0.31 -15.59 12.84
N VAL A 337 -0.99 -15.31 13.01
CA VAL A 337 -1.82 -14.74 11.95
C VAL A 337 -1.37 -13.30 11.68
N ILE A 338 -1.04 -12.99 10.45
CA ILE A 338 -0.57 -11.65 10.02
C ILE A 338 -1.61 -10.90 9.21
N LYS A 339 -2.59 -11.59 8.62
CA LYS A 339 -3.60 -10.98 7.77
C LYS A 339 -4.85 -11.85 7.69
N GLU A 340 -6.02 -11.23 7.71
CA GLU A 340 -7.27 -11.85 7.26
C GLU A 340 -7.38 -11.70 5.73
N VAL A 341 -7.65 -12.79 5.03
CA VAL A 341 -7.71 -12.85 3.56
C VAL A 341 -9.14 -12.94 3.09
N ALA A 342 -9.97 -13.67 3.82
CA ALA A 342 -11.40 -13.81 3.60
C ALA A 342 -12.08 -14.10 4.97
N PRO A 343 -13.41 -14.08 5.08
CA PRO A 343 -14.10 -14.28 6.35
C PRO A 343 -13.68 -15.53 7.14
N ASN A 344 -13.32 -16.60 6.43
CA ASN A 344 -12.87 -17.86 7.04
C ASN A 344 -11.42 -18.23 6.72
N ARG A 345 -10.64 -17.33 6.13
CA ARG A 345 -9.27 -17.62 5.68
C ARG A 345 -8.29 -16.57 6.16
N VAL A 346 -7.22 -17.03 6.78
CA VAL A 346 -6.15 -16.19 7.34
C VAL A 346 -4.81 -16.54 6.70
N GLN A 347 -3.88 -15.59 6.72
CA GLN A 347 -2.48 -15.84 6.38
C GLN A 347 -1.67 -15.92 7.68
N VAL A 348 -0.98 -17.05 7.84
CA VAL A 348 -0.07 -17.34 8.96
C VAL A 348 1.35 -17.11 8.50
N ALA A 349 2.18 -16.52 9.37
CA ALA A 349 3.62 -16.42 9.21
C ALA A 349 4.32 -17.26 10.29
N ILE A 350 5.31 -18.03 9.88
CA ILE A 350 6.18 -18.81 10.74
C ILE A 350 7.62 -18.41 10.46
N ASP A 351 8.35 -17.98 11.50
CA ASP A 351 9.80 -17.87 11.45
C ASP A 351 10.39 -19.08 12.15
N ALA A 352 11.18 -19.87 11.46
CA ALA A 352 11.77 -21.08 12.01
C ALA A 352 13.29 -21.10 11.81
N LEU A 353 14.02 -21.26 12.90
CA LEU A 353 15.46 -21.48 12.89
C LEU A 353 15.72 -22.98 12.71
N LEU A 354 16.31 -23.33 11.58
CA LEU A 354 16.69 -24.70 11.26
C LEU A 354 18.16 -24.96 11.64
N GLY A 355 18.41 -26.17 12.11
CA GLY A 355 19.76 -26.64 12.40
C GLY A 355 20.49 -27.16 11.16
N ALA A 356 21.69 -27.68 11.41
CA ALA A 356 22.48 -28.34 10.38
C ALA A 356 21.70 -29.47 9.70
N ARG A 357 22.00 -29.68 8.44
CA ARG A 357 21.49 -30.84 7.70
C ARG A 357 22.18 -32.07 8.21
N ALA A 358 21.42 -33.09 8.62
CA ALA A 358 22.00 -34.38 9.00
C ALA A 358 22.69 -35.04 7.80
N PRO A 359 23.82 -35.71 7.99
CA PRO A 359 24.42 -36.52 6.94
C PRO A 359 23.41 -37.53 6.41
N ARG A 360 23.47 -37.79 5.12
CA ARG A 360 22.66 -38.85 4.49
C ARG A 360 23.13 -40.21 4.89
#